data_0e9dcaa725443e458cbf5cd383610966
#
_entry.id   0e9dcaa725443e458cbf5cd383610966
#
_cell.length_a   1.000
_cell.length_b   1.000
_cell.length_c   1.000
_cell.angle_alpha   90.00
_cell.angle_beta   90.00
_cell.angle_gamma   90.00
#
_symmetry.space_group_name_H-M   'P 1'
#
loop_
_entity.id
_entity.type
_entity.pdbx_description
1 polymer ?
#
loop_
_entity_poly.entity_id
_entity_poly.type
_entity_poly.pdbx_seq_one_letter_code
_entity_poly.pdbx_strand_id
1 'polypeptide(L)'
;MISCGARLAPFDIAELREIMSYDEMELDKIGDRKTALFLIMSDTDTTFNFVIAMLQSQLFNLLCDKADDEYGGRLPVHVRVIADEFANIGQIPQFDKLIATIRSREISASIILQSQSQLKAIGIVKKSVVVKTH
;
A
#
# COMPACT_ATOMS: atom_id res chain seq x y z
N MET A 1 18.98 -18.42 -10.44
CA MET A 1 19.24 -17.23 -9.60
C MET A 1 19.06 -16.00 -10.47
N ILE A 2 18.03 -15.18 -10.25
CA ILE A 2 17.83 -13.94 -11.03
C ILE A 2 18.90 -12.94 -10.54
N SER A 3 19.69 -12.42 -11.47
CA SER A 3 20.74 -11.43 -11.19
C SER A 3 20.16 -10.20 -10.49
N CYS A 4 20.92 -9.60 -9.57
CA CYS A 4 20.56 -8.34 -8.91
C CYS A 4 20.26 -7.24 -9.94
N GLY A 5 21.01 -7.18 -11.05
CA GLY A 5 20.78 -6.25 -12.15
C GLY A 5 19.40 -6.38 -12.79
N ALA A 6 18.88 -7.61 -12.97
CA ALA A 6 17.56 -7.80 -13.54
C ALA A 6 16.42 -7.30 -12.62
N ARG A 7 16.63 -7.29 -11.30
CA ARG A 7 15.66 -6.76 -10.34
C ARG A 7 15.69 -5.24 -10.24
N LEU A 8 16.82 -4.63 -10.56
CA LEU A 8 17.00 -3.19 -10.52
C LEU A 8 16.78 -2.52 -11.89
N ALA A 9 16.59 -3.29 -12.96
CA ALA A 9 16.36 -2.77 -14.30
C ALA A 9 15.22 -1.72 -14.40
N PRO A 10 14.11 -1.82 -13.65
CA PRO A 10 13.09 -0.77 -13.67
C PRO A 10 13.62 0.61 -13.23
N PHE A 11 14.64 0.65 -12.37
CA PHE A 11 15.25 1.91 -11.90
C PHE A 11 16.23 2.53 -12.91
N ASP A 12 16.45 1.88 -14.07
CA ASP A 12 17.20 2.49 -15.19
C ASP A 12 16.33 3.49 -15.96
N ILE A 13 15.01 3.52 -15.73
CA ILE A 13 14.09 4.50 -16.29
C ILE A 13 14.33 5.86 -15.64
N ALA A 14 14.69 6.87 -16.46
CA ALA A 14 15.12 8.19 -15.97
C ALA A 14 14.02 8.88 -15.14
N GLU A 15 12.77 8.81 -15.60
CA GLU A 15 11.60 9.40 -14.95
C GLU A 15 11.34 8.78 -13.57
N LEU A 16 11.53 7.46 -13.44
CA LEU A 16 11.39 6.79 -12.17
C LEU A 16 12.47 7.21 -11.18
N ARG A 17 13.73 7.33 -11.65
CA ARG A 17 14.83 7.80 -10.80
C ARG A 17 14.60 9.23 -10.33
N GLU A 18 14.08 10.09 -11.19
CA GLU A 18 13.75 11.47 -10.84
C GLU A 18 12.69 11.52 -9.72
N ILE A 19 11.57 10.82 -9.88
CA ILE A 19 10.50 10.75 -8.87
C ILE A 19 11.02 10.20 -7.53
N MET A 20 11.97 9.26 -7.55
CA MET A 20 12.50 8.64 -6.35
C MET A 20 13.71 9.36 -5.75
N SER A 21 14.17 10.47 -6.33
CA SER A 21 15.37 11.18 -5.87
C SER A 21 15.10 12.14 -4.71
N TYR A 22 13.86 12.47 -4.43
CA TYR A 22 13.45 13.38 -3.35
C TYR A 22 12.07 12.97 -2.78
N ASP A 23 11.81 13.36 -1.54
CA ASP A 23 10.55 13.06 -0.85
C ASP A 23 9.61 14.27 -0.92
N GLU A 24 8.64 14.22 -1.83
CA GLU A 24 7.56 15.21 -1.93
C GLU A 24 6.27 14.75 -1.22
N MET A 25 6.15 13.47 -0.96
CA MET A 25 4.90 12.91 -0.44
C MET A 25 4.73 13.09 1.06
N GLU A 26 5.83 13.33 1.77
CA GLU A 26 5.82 13.48 3.23
C GLU A 26 4.95 12.39 3.91
N LEU A 27 5.18 11.13 3.54
CA LEU A 27 4.39 9.99 4.04
C LEU A 27 4.44 9.87 5.56
N ASP A 28 5.51 10.37 6.17
CA ASP A 28 5.71 10.44 7.61
C ASP A 28 4.71 11.35 8.33
N LYS A 29 4.08 12.29 7.60
CA LYS A 29 3.07 13.21 8.15
C LYS A 29 1.63 12.73 7.99
N ILE A 30 1.44 11.62 7.29
CA ILE A 30 0.11 10.98 7.18
C ILE A 30 -0.25 10.38 8.55
N GLY A 31 -1.45 10.69 9.03
CA GLY A 31 -1.91 10.28 10.36
C GLY A 31 -1.72 11.31 11.47
N ASP A 32 -0.91 12.37 11.25
CA ASP A 32 -0.77 13.50 12.17
C ASP A 32 -1.84 14.56 11.95
N ARG A 33 -2.17 14.77 10.69
CA ARG A 33 -3.15 15.78 10.25
C ARG A 33 -4.08 15.19 9.19
N LYS A 34 -5.22 15.85 8.98
CA LYS A 34 -6.16 15.47 7.91
C LYS A 34 -5.50 15.67 6.55
N THR A 35 -5.15 14.60 5.89
CA THR A 35 -4.44 14.56 4.61
C THR A 35 -5.15 13.60 3.67
N ALA A 36 -5.17 13.88 2.37
CA ALA A 36 -5.60 12.97 1.34
C ALA A 36 -4.45 12.74 0.34
N LEU A 37 -4.03 11.50 0.19
CA LEU A 37 -3.06 11.05 -0.80
C LEU A 37 -3.77 10.28 -1.90
N PHE A 38 -3.61 10.70 -3.15
CA PHE A 38 -4.17 10.03 -4.32
C PHE A 38 -3.05 9.36 -5.12
N LEU A 39 -3.16 8.05 -5.30
CA LEU A 39 -2.25 7.26 -6.12
C LEU A 39 -3.01 6.84 -7.38
N ILE A 40 -2.64 7.41 -8.51
CA ILE A 40 -3.30 7.14 -9.80
C ILE A 40 -2.41 6.21 -10.59
N MET A 41 -2.98 5.09 -11.04
CA MET A 41 -2.30 4.09 -11.88
C MET A 41 -2.93 4.06 -13.27
N SER A 42 -2.12 3.66 -14.25
CA SER A 42 -2.62 3.36 -15.59
C SER A 42 -3.33 2.00 -15.61
N ASP A 43 -4.50 1.92 -16.25
CA ASP A 43 -5.22 0.67 -16.43
C ASP A 43 -4.58 -0.20 -17.54
N THR A 44 -3.83 0.43 -18.46
CA THR A 44 -3.27 -0.21 -19.64
C THR A 44 -1.79 -0.55 -19.52
N ASP A 45 -1.06 0.14 -18.62
CA ASP A 45 0.38 -0.06 -18.42
C ASP A 45 0.66 -0.50 -16.99
N THR A 46 1.07 -1.76 -16.83
CA THR A 46 1.39 -2.37 -15.54
C THR A 46 2.86 -2.23 -15.13
N THR A 47 3.68 -1.59 -15.96
CA THR A 47 5.13 -1.47 -15.77
C THR A 47 5.49 -0.91 -14.39
N PHE A 48 4.71 0.04 -13.88
CA PHE A 48 4.99 0.72 -12.61
C PHE A 48 4.16 0.23 -11.43
N ASN A 49 3.36 -0.82 -11.57
CA ASN A 49 2.52 -1.33 -10.47
C ASN A 49 3.35 -1.76 -9.25
N PHE A 50 4.57 -2.24 -9.47
CA PHE A 50 5.49 -2.60 -8.38
C PHE A 50 5.86 -1.40 -7.51
N VAL A 51 5.94 -0.19 -8.08
CA VAL A 51 6.22 1.06 -7.32
C VAL A 51 5.08 1.33 -6.35
N ILE A 52 3.84 1.17 -6.80
CA ILE A 52 2.65 1.37 -5.96
C ILE A 52 2.59 0.31 -4.84
N ALA A 53 2.88 -0.96 -5.15
CA ALA A 53 2.95 -2.01 -4.15
C ALA A 53 4.03 -1.73 -3.09
N MET A 54 5.20 -1.26 -3.52
CA MET A 54 6.30 -0.88 -2.64
C MET A 54 5.93 0.32 -1.76
N LEU A 55 5.33 1.37 -2.35
CA LEU A 55 4.88 2.57 -1.64
C LEU A 55 3.83 2.21 -0.58
N GLN A 56 2.84 1.38 -0.93
CA GLN A 56 1.84 0.94 0.04
C GLN A 56 2.45 0.14 1.19
N SER A 57 3.40 -0.74 0.88
CA SER A 57 4.13 -1.49 1.91
C SER A 57 4.89 -0.56 2.85
N GLN A 58 5.60 0.42 2.32
CA GLN A 58 6.32 1.44 3.10
C GLN A 58 5.36 2.28 3.94
N LEU A 59 4.27 2.75 3.34
CA LEU A 59 3.27 3.56 4.05
C LEU A 59 2.70 2.83 5.26
N PHE A 60 2.27 1.57 5.09
CA PHE A 60 1.73 0.80 6.21
C PHE A 60 2.74 0.56 7.33
N ASN A 61 3.99 0.23 6.97
CA ASN A 61 5.05 0.04 7.96
C ASN A 61 5.31 1.35 8.71
N LEU A 62 5.50 2.45 7.97
CA LEU A 62 5.74 3.77 8.55
C LEU A 62 4.62 4.20 9.50
N LEU A 63 3.36 4.01 9.12
CA LEU A 63 2.22 4.34 9.96
C LEU A 63 2.14 3.47 11.22
N CYS A 64 2.49 2.18 11.11
CA CYS A 64 2.53 1.28 12.25
C CYS A 64 3.64 1.66 13.22
N ASP A 65 4.86 1.86 12.72
CA ASP A 65 6.01 2.25 13.51
C ASP A 65 5.75 3.59 14.21
N LYS A 66 5.21 4.56 13.48
CA LYS A 66 4.84 5.85 14.03
C LYS A 66 3.77 5.77 15.13
N ALA A 67 2.74 4.95 14.92
CA ALA A 67 1.72 4.74 15.94
C ALA A 67 2.32 4.17 17.21
N ASP A 68 3.25 3.22 17.10
CA ASP A 68 3.87 2.55 18.23
C ASP A 68 4.90 3.45 18.94
N ASP A 69 5.78 4.10 18.18
CA ASP A 69 6.94 4.81 18.72
C ASP A 69 6.59 6.23 19.18
N GLU A 70 5.69 6.94 18.48
CA GLU A 70 5.40 8.34 18.77
C GLU A 70 4.08 8.53 19.52
N TYR A 71 3.07 7.67 19.27
CA TYR A 71 1.70 7.89 19.76
C TYR A 71 1.18 6.80 20.71
N GLY A 72 2.06 5.94 21.24
CA GLY A 72 1.67 4.95 22.23
C GLY A 72 0.69 3.88 21.71
N GLY A 73 0.77 3.58 20.42
CA GLY A 73 0.03 2.50 19.75
C GLY A 73 -1.16 2.93 18.88
N ARG A 74 -1.48 4.24 18.80
CA ARG A 74 -2.62 4.72 18.00
C ARG A 74 -2.32 6.06 17.36
N LEU A 75 -2.56 6.19 16.06
CA LEU A 75 -2.44 7.47 15.36
C LEU A 75 -3.49 8.49 15.83
N PRO A 76 -3.15 9.78 15.91
CA PRO A 76 -4.07 10.84 16.30
C PRO A 76 -5.19 11.08 15.29
N VAL A 77 -4.94 10.79 14.02
CA VAL A 77 -5.93 10.89 12.94
C VAL A 77 -6.08 9.52 12.28
N HIS A 78 -7.33 9.04 12.20
CA HIS A 78 -7.62 7.76 11.55
C HIS A 78 -7.21 7.78 10.06
N VAL A 79 -6.38 6.81 9.65
CA VAL A 79 -5.95 6.65 8.27
C VAL A 79 -6.79 5.55 7.60
N ARG A 80 -7.48 5.91 6.54
CA ARG A 80 -8.25 4.97 5.73
C ARG A 80 -7.64 4.82 4.34
N VAL A 81 -7.14 3.64 4.04
CA VAL A 81 -6.69 3.28 2.70
C VAL A 81 -7.87 2.73 1.90
N ILE A 82 -8.13 3.31 0.74
CA ILE A 82 -9.14 2.83 -0.21
C ILE A 82 -8.38 2.37 -1.44
N ALA A 83 -8.37 1.08 -1.69
CA ALA A 83 -7.69 0.47 -2.82
C ALA A 83 -8.74 -0.05 -3.81
N ASP A 84 -8.98 0.71 -4.87
CA ASP A 84 -9.78 0.28 -6.00
C ASP A 84 -8.93 -0.61 -6.91
N GLU A 85 -9.55 -1.63 -7.49
CA GLU A 85 -8.85 -2.62 -8.33
C GLU A 85 -7.57 -3.20 -7.71
N PHE A 86 -7.63 -3.51 -6.43
CA PHE A 86 -6.49 -3.97 -5.64
C PHE A 86 -5.71 -5.14 -6.27
N ALA A 87 -6.39 -5.99 -7.06
CA ALA A 87 -5.73 -7.09 -7.76
C ALA A 87 -4.67 -6.61 -8.77
N ASN A 88 -4.77 -5.38 -9.28
CA ASN A 88 -3.84 -4.82 -10.26
C ASN A 88 -2.60 -4.20 -9.62
N ILE A 89 -2.64 -3.90 -8.32
CA ILE A 89 -1.51 -3.28 -7.59
C ILE A 89 -0.33 -4.25 -7.45
N GLY A 90 -0.57 -5.55 -7.54
CA GLY A 90 0.42 -6.58 -7.26
C GLY A 90 0.35 -7.09 -5.82
N GLN A 91 1.27 -7.97 -5.46
CA GLN A 91 1.29 -8.56 -4.13
C GLN A 91 1.99 -7.63 -3.13
N ILE A 92 1.26 -7.19 -2.11
CA ILE A 92 1.86 -6.56 -0.93
C ILE A 92 2.34 -7.70 -0.01
N PRO A 93 3.64 -7.78 0.30
CA PRO A 93 4.17 -8.85 1.15
C PRO A 93 3.46 -8.89 2.51
N GLN A 94 3.06 -10.09 2.94
CA GLN A 94 2.43 -10.34 4.25
C GLN A 94 1.19 -9.47 4.54
N PHE A 95 0.43 -9.14 3.52
CA PHE A 95 -0.74 -8.27 3.63
C PHE A 95 -1.81 -8.79 4.60
N ASP A 96 -1.96 -10.11 4.72
CA ASP A 96 -2.84 -10.77 5.69
C ASP A 96 -2.46 -10.45 7.14
N LYS A 97 -1.18 -10.48 7.46
CA LYS A 97 -0.65 -10.10 8.77
C LYS A 97 -0.79 -8.61 9.01
N LEU A 98 -0.49 -7.82 7.99
CA LEU A 98 -0.60 -6.37 8.03
C LEU A 98 -2.02 -5.94 8.40
N ILE A 99 -3.04 -6.45 7.71
CA ILE A 99 -4.46 -6.13 8.00
C ILE A 99 -4.86 -6.49 9.43
N ALA A 100 -4.33 -7.58 9.97
CA ALA A 100 -4.62 -7.94 11.36
C ALA A 100 -4.03 -6.94 12.35
N THR A 101 -2.90 -6.34 12.00
CA THR A 101 -2.10 -5.46 12.87
C THR A 101 -2.59 -4.00 12.86
N ILE A 102 -3.00 -3.48 11.70
CA ILE A 102 -3.30 -2.05 11.51
C ILE A 102 -4.53 -1.56 12.29
N ARG A 103 -5.48 -2.45 12.59
CA ARG A 103 -6.74 -2.08 13.24
C ARG A 103 -6.56 -1.42 14.61
N SER A 104 -5.64 -1.91 15.43
CA SER A 104 -5.36 -1.35 16.76
C SER A 104 -4.72 0.04 16.69
N ARG A 105 -4.14 0.40 15.55
CA ARG A 105 -3.36 1.63 15.33
C ARG A 105 -4.13 2.76 14.66
N GLU A 106 -5.46 2.69 14.63
CA GLU A 106 -6.32 3.64 13.91
C GLU A 106 -6.08 3.67 12.39
N ILE A 107 -5.75 2.51 11.82
CA ILE A 107 -5.58 2.35 10.38
C ILE A 107 -6.60 1.33 9.88
N SER A 108 -7.26 1.63 8.77
CA SER A 108 -8.19 0.72 8.09
C SER A 108 -7.90 0.63 6.59
N ALA A 109 -8.24 -0.51 6.00
CA ALA A 109 -8.15 -0.72 4.56
C ALA A 109 -9.52 -1.14 4.00
N SER A 110 -9.93 -0.50 2.92
CA SER A 110 -11.09 -0.89 2.10
C SER A 110 -10.58 -1.33 0.74
N ILE A 111 -10.77 -2.59 0.42
CA ILE A 111 -10.30 -3.20 -0.80
C ILE A 111 -11.49 -3.48 -1.69
N ILE A 112 -11.42 -3.03 -2.94
CA ILE A 112 -12.43 -3.27 -3.96
C ILE A 112 -11.86 -4.28 -4.95
N LEU A 113 -12.60 -5.35 -5.20
CA LEU A 113 -12.23 -6.44 -6.08
C LEU A 113 -13.36 -6.72 -7.06
N GLN A 114 -13.03 -7.10 -8.28
CA GLN A 114 -14.00 -7.42 -9.31
C GLN A 114 -14.59 -8.84 -9.16
N SER A 115 -13.91 -9.73 -8.44
CA SER A 115 -14.38 -11.11 -8.27
C SER A 115 -13.92 -11.74 -6.95
N GLN A 116 -14.68 -12.76 -6.50
CA GLN A 116 -14.29 -13.55 -5.32
C GLN A 116 -13.03 -14.41 -5.55
N SER A 117 -12.71 -14.75 -6.80
CA SER A 117 -11.48 -15.48 -7.14
C SER A 117 -10.24 -14.64 -6.85
N GLN A 118 -10.29 -13.34 -7.08
CA GLN A 118 -9.22 -12.40 -6.73
C GLN A 118 -8.96 -12.38 -5.21
N LEU A 119 -10.02 -12.44 -4.39
CA LEU A 119 -9.88 -12.50 -2.93
C LEU A 119 -9.07 -13.72 -2.47
N LYS A 120 -9.31 -14.88 -3.09
CA LYS A 120 -8.56 -16.10 -2.78
C LYS A 120 -7.09 -16.02 -3.19
N ALA A 121 -6.81 -15.38 -4.34
CA ALA A 121 -5.46 -15.20 -4.84
C ALA A 121 -4.60 -14.31 -3.94
N ILE A 122 -5.22 -13.37 -3.22
CA ILE A 122 -4.53 -12.44 -2.30
C ILE A 122 -4.31 -13.06 -0.91
N GLY A 123 -4.85 -14.28 -0.65
CA GLY A 123 -4.68 -14.98 0.63
C GLY A 123 -5.47 -14.41 1.80
N ILE A 124 -6.42 -13.51 1.55
CA ILE A 124 -7.20 -12.85 2.61
C ILE A 124 -8.38 -13.74 3.02
N VAL A 125 -8.41 -14.16 4.27
CA VAL A 125 -9.55 -14.83 4.87
C VAL A 125 -10.61 -13.80 5.28
N LYS A 126 -11.86 -14.04 4.89
CA LYS A 126 -13.07 -13.19 4.90
C LYS A 126 -13.34 -12.25 6.10
N LYS A 127 -12.56 -12.20 7.15
CA LYS A 127 -12.97 -11.56 8.43
C LYS A 127 -12.71 -10.06 8.56
N SER A 128 -11.97 -9.42 7.66
CA SER A 128 -11.53 -8.02 7.85
C SER A 128 -11.63 -7.14 6.60
N VAL A 129 -12.23 -7.61 5.52
CA VAL A 129 -12.25 -6.91 4.24
C VAL A 129 -13.69 -6.68 3.79
N VAL A 130 -14.02 -5.43 3.48
CA VAL A 130 -15.28 -5.11 2.78
C VAL A 130 -15.04 -5.37 1.29
N VAL A 131 -15.52 -6.49 0.80
CA VAL A 131 -15.51 -6.80 -0.63
C VAL A 131 -16.78 -6.21 -1.24
N LYS A 132 -16.63 -5.25 -2.13
CA LYS A 132 -17.71 -4.83 -3.03
C LYS A 132 -17.47 -5.53 -4.37
N THR A 133 -18.35 -6.45 -4.72
CA THR A 133 -18.43 -7.01 -6.08
C THR A 133 -19.51 -6.23 -6.83
N HIS A 134 -19.18 -5.75 -8.01
CA HIS A 134 -20.15 -5.30 -9.00
C HIS A 134 -20.65 -6.47 -9.81
#